data_07db743820871dcd225e45570720bafe
#
_entry.id   07db743820871dcd225e45570720bafe
#
_cell.length_a   1.000
_cell.length_b   1.000
_cell.length_c   1.000
_cell.angle_alpha   90.00
_cell.angle_beta   90.00
_cell.angle_gamma   90.00
#
_symmetry.space_group_name_H-M   'P 1'
#
loop_
_entity.id
_entity.type
_entity.pdbx_description
1 polymer ?
#
loop_
_entity_poly.entity_id
_entity_poly.type
_entity_poly.pdbx_seq_one_letter_code
_entity_poly.pdbx_strand_id
1 'polypeptide(L)'
;MAKNILHMMTPLAHMSPFDVNMALDAGYDATASYTNVSLGEITDLIQDAMFSRSPRDAVRTGVFIGGKDALLALDMLDAAGKALFKPFEISLFADPAGSFTTAAAMIAVVEKTLKEKKDRALRGAPVSVFGATGVVGTASAVIAALEGASVTLVARDASDRTTRHAAEINRRFGVNLAVADGSTPQSRAAILTGAEVVLAAAKAGVRVLDAGELAGAGKLLIAADVNAVPPSGIEGVDAHANGTPLGERGALGIGALAIGNVKYRTESGLFKQMTESKTPLRLDFRQAFELARTLA
;
A
#
# COMPACT_ATOMS: atom_id res chain seq x y z
N MET A 1 17.79 -28.39 11.82
CA MET A 1 17.98 -26.97 11.50
C MET A 1 17.07 -26.15 12.40
N ALA A 2 17.43 -24.91 12.76
CA ALA A 2 16.52 -24.02 13.48
C ALA A 2 15.30 -23.72 12.59
N LYS A 3 14.11 -23.59 13.22
CA LYS A 3 12.86 -23.26 12.52
C LYS A 3 12.84 -21.81 12.04
N ASN A 4 12.17 -21.55 10.92
CA ASN A 4 11.79 -20.21 10.52
C ASN A 4 10.61 -19.76 11.39
N ILE A 5 10.79 -18.71 12.19
CA ILE A 5 9.75 -18.18 13.10
C ILE A 5 9.45 -16.73 12.73
N LEU A 6 8.16 -16.40 12.65
CA LEU A 6 7.69 -15.04 12.46
C LEU A 6 6.97 -14.53 13.70
N HIS A 7 7.48 -13.47 14.29
CA HIS A 7 6.82 -12.70 15.35
C HIS A 7 5.93 -11.63 14.68
N MET A 8 4.63 -11.73 14.85
CA MET A 8 3.65 -10.85 14.21
C MET A 8 3.09 -9.86 15.22
N MET A 9 3.41 -8.59 15.07
CA MET A 9 3.07 -7.51 16.01
C MET A 9 2.01 -6.60 15.42
N THR A 10 0.99 -6.27 16.20
CA THR A 10 -0.05 -5.33 15.79
C THR A 10 -0.53 -4.46 16.94
N PRO A 11 -0.80 -3.15 16.71
CA PRO A 11 -1.42 -2.30 17.72
C PRO A 11 -2.92 -2.59 17.90
N LEU A 12 -3.48 -3.52 17.13
CA LEU A 12 -4.88 -3.92 17.20
C LEU A 12 -5.10 -5.07 18.16
N ALA A 13 -6.36 -5.29 18.55
CA ALA A 13 -6.77 -6.43 19.39
C ALA A 13 -6.57 -7.79 18.72
N HIS A 14 -6.46 -7.84 17.40
CA HIS A 14 -6.31 -9.08 16.64
C HIS A 14 -5.27 -8.93 15.52
N MET A 15 -4.46 -9.96 15.35
CA MET A 15 -3.64 -10.12 14.14
C MET A 15 -4.54 -10.62 13.00
N SER A 16 -4.22 -10.22 11.78
CA SER A 16 -4.95 -10.64 10.59
C SER A 16 -4.71 -12.14 10.31
N PRO A 17 -5.77 -12.98 10.27
CA PRO A 17 -5.63 -14.39 9.87
C PRO A 17 -5.10 -14.55 8.45
N PHE A 18 -5.37 -13.59 7.57
CA PHE A 18 -4.85 -13.59 6.20
C PHE A 18 -3.32 -13.53 6.20
N ASP A 19 -2.72 -12.60 6.95
CA ASP A 19 -1.26 -12.43 7.01
C ASP A 19 -0.59 -13.64 7.68
N VAL A 20 -1.25 -14.26 8.68
CA VAL A 20 -0.78 -15.49 9.32
C VAL A 20 -0.70 -16.63 8.32
N ASN A 21 -1.77 -16.85 7.54
CA ASN A 21 -1.78 -17.92 6.53
C ASN A 21 -0.72 -17.67 5.45
N MET A 22 -0.62 -16.42 4.95
CA MET A 22 0.38 -16.05 3.95
C MET A 22 1.81 -16.32 4.41
N ALA A 23 2.12 -16.04 5.68
CA ALA A 23 3.44 -16.29 6.26
C ALA A 23 3.76 -17.79 6.32
N LEU A 24 2.80 -18.61 6.76
CA LEU A 24 2.97 -20.06 6.83
C LEU A 24 3.14 -20.68 5.44
N ASP A 25 2.30 -20.27 4.47
CA ASP A 25 2.39 -20.74 3.08
C ASP A 25 3.70 -20.30 2.40
N ALA A 26 4.30 -19.21 2.86
CA ALA A 26 5.59 -18.73 2.36
C ALA A 26 6.82 -19.40 3.00
N GLY A 27 6.63 -20.38 3.91
CA GLY A 27 7.70 -21.21 4.45
C GLY A 27 8.16 -20.85 5.86
N TYR A 28 7.38 -20.09 6.63
CA TYR A 28 7.58 -20.01 8.06
C TYR A 28 7.04 -21.28 8.73
N ASP A 29 7.82 -21.85 9.66
CA ASP A 29 7.44 -23.07 10.40
C ASP A 29 6.48 -22.77 11.55
N ALA A 30 6.48 -21.53 12.03
CA ALA A 30 5.63 -21.09 13.13
C ALA A 30 5.47 -19.57 13.13
N THR A 31 4.31 -19.10 13.61
CA THR A 31 4.03 -17.70 13.90
C THR A 31 3.66 -17.50 15.36
N ALA A 32 4.03 -16.34 15.92
CA ALA A 32 3.60 -15.89 17.25
C ALA A 32 3.00 -14.48 17.12
N SER A 33 1.74 -14.31 17.52
CA SER A 33 1.04 -13.03 17.41
C SER A 33 1.07 -12.26 18.72
N TYR A 34 1.44 -10.98 18.64
CA TYR A 34 1.44 -10.00 19.72
C TYR A 34 0.43 -8.91 19.37
N THR A 35 -0.56 -8.73 20.22
CA THR A 35 -1.67 -7.79 19.99
C THR A 35 -1.63 -6.64 20.99
N ASN A 36 -2.30 -5.52 20.65
CA ASN A 36 -2.27 -4.28 21.44
C ASN A 36 -0.85 -3.73 21.67
N VAL A 37 0.08 -4.02 20.78
CA VAL A 37 1.47 -3.57 20.88
C VAL A 37 1.55 -2.07 20.63
N SER A 38 2.05 -1.33 21.58
CA SER A 38 2.33 0.10 21.42
C SER A 38 3.69 0.34 20.76
N LEU A 39 3.88 1.54 20.22
CA LEU A 39 5.17 1.94 19.63
C LEU A 39 6.32 1.85 20.66
N GLY A 40 6.04 2.15 21.93
CA GLY A 40 7.05 2.12 23.00
C GLY A 40 7.57 0.74 23.35
N GLU A 41 6.79 -0.33 23.07
CA GLU A 41 7.17 -1.72 23.36
C GLU A 41 8.00 -2.38 22.26
N ILE A 42 8.06 -1.76 21.07
CA ILE A 42 8.72 -2.37 19.91
C ILE A 42 10.19 -2.67 20.18
N THR A 43 10.93 -1.78 20.80
CA THR A 43 12.36 -1.98 21.07
C THR A 43 12.61 -3.22 21.89
N ASP A 44 11.87 -3.41 22.98
CA ASP A 44 12.04 -4.54 23.90
C ASP A 44 11.66 -5.86 23.21
N LEU A 45 10.53 -5.90 22.50
CA LEU A 45 10.09 -7.09 21.76
C LEU A 45 11.07 -7.49 20.63
N ILE A 46 11.66 -6.52 19.93
CA ILE A 46 12.68 -6.80 18.93
C ILE A 46 13.95 -7.34 19.55
N GLN A 47 14.40 -6.78 20.68
CA GLN A 47 15.58 -7.27 21.39
C GLN A 47 15.37 -8.69 21.92
N ASP A 48 14.23 -8.99 22.52
CA ASP A 48 13.88 -10.33 22.96
C ASP A 48 13.88 -11.34 21.80
N ALA A 49 13.26 -11.00 20.68
CA ALA A 49 13.24 -11.86 19.49
C ALA A 49 14.66 -12.07 18.93
N MET A 50 15.46 -11.00 18.87
CA MET A 50 16.81 -11.00 18.32
C MET A 50 17.78 -11.84 19.18
N PHE A 51 17.82 -11.61 20.49
CA PHE A 51 18.76 -12.29 21.41
C PHE A 51 18.33 -13.72 21.77
N SER A 52 17.14 -14.16 21.39
CA SER A 52 16.67 -15.52 21.59
C SER A 52 17.43 -16.57 20.75
N ARG A 53 18.25 -16.13 19.78
CA ARG A 53 18.96 -17.01 18.85
C ARG A 53 20.43 -16.67 18.69
N SER A 54 21.20 -17.65 18.25
CA SER A 54 22.59 -17.42 17.84
C SER A 54 22.63 -16.53 16.59
N PRO A 55 23.73 -15.80 16.34
CA PRO A 55 23.89 -15.00 15.10
C PRO A 55 23.66 -15.80 13.82
N ARG A 56 24.07 -17.08 13.82
CA ARG A 56 23.88 -18.00 12.69
C ARG A 56 22.40 -18.25 12.36
N ASP A 57 21.57 -18.32 13.39
CA ASP A 57 20.15 -18.67 13.26
C ASP A 57 19.22 -17.44 13.29
N ALA A 58 19.77 -16.25 13.53
CA ALA A 58 19.02 -14.99 13.55
C ALA A 58 18.26 -14.72 12.22
N VAL A 59 18.89 -15.04 11.08
CA VAL A 59 18.27 -14.89 9.74
C VAL A 59 16.98 -15.72 9.56
N ARG A 60 16.73 -16.70 10.44
CA ARG A 60 15.50 -17.51 10.44
C ARG A 60 14.40 -16.93 11.31
N THR A 61 14.65 -15.77 11.89
CA THR A 61 13.66 -15.01 12.66
C THR A 61 13.22 -13.80 11.87
N GLY A 62 11.93 -13.63 11.73
CA GLY A 62 11.34 -12.44 11.14
C GLY A 62 10.38 -11.75 12.10
N VAL A 63 10.15 -10.48 11.85
CA VAL A 63 9.09 -9.70 12.50
C VAL A 63 8.19 -9.11 11.41
N PHE A 64 6.88 -9.31 11.57
CA PHE A 64 5.86 -8.67 10.75
C PHE A 64 5.12 -7.62 11.58
N ILE A 65 4.93 -6.44 11.02
CA ILE A 65 4.22 -5.32 11.65
C ILE A 65 2.92 -5.08 10.87
N GLY A 66 1.82 -5.47 11.49
CA GLY A 66 0.47 -5.23 11.01
C GLY A 66 -0.10 -3.89 11.50
N GLY A 67 -1.42 -3.73 11.42
CA GLY A 67 -2.12 -2.52 11.90
C GLY A 67 -3.11 -1.96 10.88
N LYS A 68 -3.60 -0.74 11.13
CA LYS A 68 -4.52 0.01 10.23
C LYS A 68 -4.13 1.48 10.09
N ASP A 69 -2.88 1.81 10.37
CA ASP A 69 -2.32 3.16 10.23
C ASP A 69 -0.95 3.06 9.55
N ALA A 70 -0.81 3.75 8.41
CA ALA A 70 0.41 3.69 7.60
C ALA A 70 1.61 4.33 8.30
N LEU A 71 1.41 5.48 8.94
CA LEU A 71 2.49 6.22 9.58
C LEU A 71 2.95 5.53 10.85
N LEU A 72 2.00 5.04 11.67
CA LEU A 72 2.33 4.25 12.86
C LEU A 72 3.09 2.97 12.51
N ALA A 73 2.66 2.23 11.47
CA ALA A 73 3.37 1.01 11.05
C ALA A 73 4.81 1.31 10.60
N LEU A 74 5.03 2.44 9.92
CA LEU A 74 6.36 2.88 9.55
C LEU A 74 7.18 3.36 10.76
N ASP A 75 6.56 4.00 11.76
CA ASP A 75 7.22 4.38 13.00
C ASP A 75 7.65 3.14 13.80
N MET A 76 6.77 2.12 13.86
CA MET A 76 7.10 0.83 14.48
C MET A 76 8.23 0.12 13.72
N LEU A 77 8.23 0.16 12.37
CA LEU A 77 9.32 -0.40 11.55
C LEU A 77 10.64 0.36 11.76
N ASP A 78 10.58 1.68 11.90
CA ASP A 78 11.75 2.51 12.18
C ASP A 78 12.31 2.23 13.59
N ALA A 79 11.43 2.09 14.60
CA ALA A 79 11.82 1.71 15.96
C ALA A 79 12.44 0.30 15.97
N ALA A 80 11.80 -0.67 15.30
CA ALA A 80 12.33 -2.02 15.14
C ALA A 80 13.71 -2.03 14.49
N GLY A 81 13.89 -1.27 13.40
CA GLY A 81 15.18 -1.17 12.71
C GLY A 81 16.28 -0.55 13.58
N LYS A 82 15.96 0.42 14.44
CA LYS A 82 16.91 1.03 15.40
C LYS A 82 17.28 0.09 16.55
N ALA A 83 16.40 -0.84 16.90
CA ALA A 83 16.64 -1.83 17.94
C ALA A 83 17.57 -2.96 17.51
N LEU A 84 17.78 -3.16 16.19
CA LEU A 84 18.64 -4.21 15.67
C LEU A 84 20.12 -3.98 16.04
N PHE A 85 20.78 -5.07 16.37
CA PHE A 85 22.17 -5.05 16.84
C PHE A 85 22.99 -6.16 16.16
N LYS A 86 24.09 -5.79 15.52
CA LYS A 86 25.01 -6.76 14.88
C LYS A 86 25.70 -7.63 15.93
N PRO A 87 25.88 -8.93 15.70
CA PRO A 87 25.53 -9.71 14.49
C PRO A 87 24.16 -10.46 14.62
N PHE A 88 23.22 -10.00 15.45
CA PHE A 88 21.98 -10.69 15.76
C PHE A 88 20.76 -10.17 14.96
N GLU A 89 20.99 -9.37 13.92
CA GLU A 89 19.93 -8.75 13.14
C GLU A 89 18.96 -9.79 12.57
N ILE A 90 17.67 -9.46 12.59
CA ILE A 90 16.54 -10.25 12.08
C ILE A 90 15.80 -9.50 10.98
N SER A 91 15.03 -10.20 10.15
CA SER A 91 14.24 -9.58 9.09
C SER A 91 13.01 -8.86 9.63
N LEU A 92 12.67 -7.71 9.04
CA LEU A 92 11.51 -6.89 9.38
C LEU A 92 10.64 -6.67 8.14
N PHE A 93 9.32 -6.76 8.30
CA PHE A 93 8.36 -6.44 7.24
C PHE A 93 7.15 -5.72 7.82
N ALA A 94 6.78 -4.57 7.27
CA ALA A 94 5.57 -3.83 7.62
C ALA A 94 4.58 -3.86 6.45
N ASP A 95 3.37 -4.36 6.71
CA ASP A 95 2.24 -4.31 5.77
C ASP A 95 0.91 -4.17 6.53
N PRO A 96 0.58 -2.96 7.03
CA PRO A 96 -0.61 -2.74 7.82
C PRO A 96 -1.89 -3.05 7.02
N ALA A 97 -2.64 -4.06 7.46
CA ALA A 97 -3.85 -4.59 6.83
C ALA A 97 -3.66 -5.00 5.36
N GLY A 98 -2.48 -5.49 4.97
CA GLY A 98 -2.17 -5.82 3.57
C GLY A 98 -2.20 -4.61 2.64
N SER A 99 -2.07 -3.39 3.18
CA SER A 99 -2.33 -2.17 2.42
C SER A 99 -1.11 -1.66 1.67
N PHE A 100 0.10 -1.91 2.17
CA PHE A 100 1.33 -1.54 1.47
C PHE A 100 1.51 -2.37 0.22
N THR A 101 1.27 -3.67 0.31
CA THR A 101 1.28 -4.58 -0.86
C THR A 101 0.12 -4.30 -1.82
N THR A 102 -1.06 -3.88 -1.32
CA THR A 102 -2.18 -3.44 -2.16
C THR A 102 -1.84 -2.15 -2.93
N ALA A 103 -1.28 -1.15 -2.26
CA ALA A 103 -0.86 0.10 -2.89
C ALA A 103 0.22 -0.15 -3.94
N ALA A 104 1.22 -0.97 -3.61
CA ALA A 104 2.28 -1.39 -4.52
C ALA A 104 1.72 -2.06 -5.78
N ALA A 105 0.80 -3.01 -5.61
CA ALA A 105 0.14 -3.71 -6.71
C ALA A 105 -0.69 -2.76 -7.58
N MET A 106 -1.47 -1.86 -6.95
CA MET A 106 -2.28 -0.88 -7.68
C MET A 106 -1.41 0.01 -8.57
N ILE A 107 -0.34 0.59 -8.01
CA ILE A 107 0.54 1.47 -8.79
C ILE A 107 1.30 0.70 -9.87
N ALA A 108 1.75 -0.54 -9.60
CA ALA A 108 2.43 -1.37 -10.60
C ALA A 108 1.52 -1.70 -11.80
N VAL A 109 0.25 -2.09 -11.55
CA VAL A 109 -0.73 -2.36 -12.63
C VAL A 109 -1.07 -1.08 -13.39
N VAL A 110 -1.23 0.06 -12.69
CA VAL A 110 -1.45 1.38 -13.32
C VAL A 110 -0.27 1.75 -14.22
N GLU A 111 0.96 1.66 -13.72
CA GLU A 111 2.17 2.00 -14.47
C GLU A 111 2.31 1.13 -15.73
N LYS A 112 2.13 -0.18 -15.58
CA LYS A 112 2.15 -1.11 -16.72
C LYS A 112 1.09 -0.76 -17.75
N THR A 113 -0.16 -0.52 -17.31
CA THR A 113 -1.28 -0.21 -18.21
C THR A 113 -1.07 1.13 -18.92
N LEU A 114 -0.55 2.15 -18.23
CA LEU A 114 -0.15 3.42 -18.85
C LEU A 114 0.87 3.19 -19.95
N LYS A 115 1.94 2.45 -19.65
CA LYS A 115 3.02 2.18 -20.60
C LYS A 115 2.56 1.39 -21.82
N GLU A 116 1.85 0.28 -21.60
CA GLU A 116 1.51 -0.67 -22.66
C GLU A 116 0.31 -0.24 -23.51
N LYS A 117 -0.68 0.44 -22.90
CA LYS A 117 -1.95 0.76 -23.56
C LYS A 117 -2.13 2.24 -23.88
N LYS A 118 -1.31 3.12 -23.30
CA LYS A 118 -1.44 4.58 -23.48
C LYS A 118 -0.15 5.25 -23.94
N ASP A 119 0.93 4.50 -24.10
CA ASP A 119 2.27 5.04 -24.43
C ASP A 119 2.65 6.22 -23.50
N ARG A 120 2.35 6.07 -22.22
CA ARG A 120 2.48 7.12 -21.20
C ARG A 120 3.22 6.59 -19.98
N ALA A 121 4.24 7.32 -19.52
CA ALA A 121 4.92 7.01 -18.27
C ALA A 121 4.14 7.55 -17.06
N LEU A 122 4.25 6.88 -15.90
CA LEU A 122 3.71 7.39 -14.65
C LEU A 122 4.39 8.72 -14.23
N ARG A 123 5.68 8.87 -14.52
CA ARG A 123 6.43 10.11 -14.29
C ARG A 123 5.78 11.30 -14.99
N GLY A 124 5.51 12.36 -14.23
CA GLY A 124 4.86 13.57 -14.69
C GLY A 124 3.34 13.44 -14.92
N ALA A 125 2.75 12.25 -14.71
CA ALA A 125 1.31 12.08 -14.84
C ALA A 125 0.57 12.75 -13.66
N PRO A 126 -0.50 13.54 -13.91
CA PRO A 126 -1.38 14.03 -12.87
C PRO A 126 -2.20 12.89 -12.28
N VAL A 127 -1.99 12.59 -11.01
CA VAL A 127 -2.65 11.50 -10.26
C VAL A 127 -3.52 12.08 -9.16
N SER A 128 -4.80 11.76 -9.16
CA SER A 128 -5.75 12.15 -8.11
C SER A 128 -6.10 10.95 -7.25
N VAL A 129 -5.89 11.06 -5.92
CA VAL A 129 -6.09 9.97 -4.95
C VAL A 129 -7.29 10.25 -4.07
N PHE A 130 -8.34 9.46 -4.21
CA PHE A 130 -9.53 9.45 -3.36
C PHE A 130 -9.36 8.43 -2.24
N GLY A 131 -9.79 8.77 -1.01
CA GLY A 131 -9.50 7.97 0.17
C GLY A 131 -8.05 8.12 0.66
N ALA A 132 -7.45 9.26 0.38
CA ALA A 132 -6.04 9.58 0.51
C ALA A 132 -5.47 9.47 1.94
N THR A 133 -6.29 9.60 2.98
CA THR A 133 -5.88 9.46 4.40
C THR A 133 -5.98 8.02 4.92
N GLY A 134 -6.49 7.09 4.10
CA GLY A 134 -6.46 5.66 4.39
C GLY A 134 -5.09 5.06 4.11
N VAL A 135 -4.83 3.83 4.60
CA VAL A 135 -3.49 3.20 4.48
C VAL A 135 -3.10 2.98 3.02
N VAL A 136 -4.02 2.42 2.21
CA VAL A 136 -3.78 2.19 0.77
C VAL A 136 -3.58 3.53 0.04
N GLY A 137 -4.48 4.52 0.29
CA GLY A 137 -4.38 5.82 -0.36
C GLY A 137 -3.08 6.55 -0.04
N THR A 138 -2.66 6.53 1.23
CA THR A 138 -1.39 7.09 1.69
C THR A 138 -0.20 6.44 0.96
N ALA A 139 -0.09 5.12 1.01
CA ALA A 139 1.01 4.40 0.40
C ALA A 139 1.04 4.57 -1.13
N SER A 140 -0.13 4.53 -1.79
CA SER A 140 -0.23 4.76 -3.24
C SER A 140 0.22 6.16 -3.64
N ALA A 141 -0.18 7.19 -2.87
CA ALA A 141 0.23 8.56 -3.12
C ALA A 141 1.74 8.73 -2.99
N VAL A 142 2.33 8.12 -1.96
CA VAL A 142 3.79 8.16 -1.75
C VAL A 142 4.53 7.45 -2.87
N ILE A 143 4.13 6.22 -3.22
CA ILE A 143 4.76 5.47 -4.31
C ILE A 143 4.69 6.28 -5.61
N ALA A 144 3.49 6.76 -6.00
CA ALA A 144 3.32 7.52 -7.23
C ALA A 144 4.19 8.79 -7.25
N ALA A 145 4.29 9.51 -6.12
CA ALA A 145 5.11 10.71 -6.02
C ALA A 145 6.61 10.40 -6.08
N LEU A 146 7.08 9.33 -5.44
CA LEU A 146 8.48 8.88 -5.52
C LEU A 146 8.85 8.47 -6.96
N GLU A 147 7.89 7.93 -7.73
CA GLU A 147 8.05 7.63 -9.15
C GLU A 147 7.95 8.88 -10.06
N GLY A 148 7.74 10.05 -9.46
CA GLY A 148 7.74 11.34 -10.15
C GLY A 148 6.40 11.76 -10.74
N ALA A 149 5.28 11.16 -10.33
CA ALA A 149 3.95 11.64 -10.67
C ALA A 149 3.63 12.96 -9.94
N SER A 150 2.72 13.75 -10.53
CA SER A 150 2.14 14.94 -9.88
C SER A 150 0.89 14.51 -9.11
N VAL A 151 1.00 14.35 -7.78
CA VAL A 151 -0.04 13.73 -6.97
C VAL A 151 -0.87 14.74 -6.21
N THR A 152 -2.19 14.63 -6.31
CA THR A 152 -3.17 15.39 -5.55
C THR A 152 -3.99 14.48 -4.64
N LEU A 153 -3.95 14.73 -3.35
CA LEU A 153 -4.82 14.09 -2.36
C LEU A 153 -6.18 14.78 -2.37
N VAL A 154 -7.24 14.02 -2.61
CA VAL A 154 -8.59 14.57 -2.66
C VAL A 154 -9.23 14.47 -1.27
N ALA A 155 -9.46 15.62 -0.64
CA ALA A 155 -10.12 15.72 0.64
C ALA A 155 -11.63 15.48 0.48
N ARG A 156 -12.22 14.66 1.34
CA ARG A 156 -13.66 14.36 1.32
C ARG A 156 -14.50 15.47 1.98
N ASP A 157 -13.91 16.22 2.87
CA ASP A 157 -14.56 17.25 3.67
C ASP A 157 -13.60 18.44 3.87
N ALA A 158 -14.14 19.57 4.35
CA ALA A 158 -13.40 20.81 4.60
C ALA A 158 -12.48 20.75 5.83
N SER A 159 -12.28 19.57 6.43
CA SER A 159 -11.37 19.42 7.58
C SER A 159 -9.91 19.53 7.17
N ASP A 160 -9.07 20.07 8.05
CA ASP A 160 -7.61 20.16 7.85
C ASP A 160 -6.89 18.80 7.90
N ARG A 161 -7.63 17.71 8.06
CA ARG A 161 -7.06 16.38 8.23
C ARG A 161 -6.18 15.98 7.04
N THR A 162 -6.69 16.13 5.82
CA THR A 162 -5.95 15.78 4.60
C THR A 162 -4.74 16.68 4.40
N THR A 163 -4.87 17.97 4.70
CA THR A 163 -3.76 18.93 4.60
C THR A 163 -2.63 18.60 5.59
N ARG A 164 -2.97 18.32 6.85
CA ARG A 164 -1.97 17.90 7.86
C ARG A 164 -1.32 16.56 7.48
N HIS A 165 -2.10 15.62 6.96
CA HIS A 165 -1.60 14.34 6.49
C HIS A 165 -0.63 14.51 5.32
N ALA A 166 -0.96 15.33 4.32
CA ALA A 166 -0.07 15.66 3.20
C ALA A 166 1.24 16.32 3.68
N ALA A 167 1.16 17.27 4.62
CA ALA A 167 2.35 17.94 5.16
C ALA A 167 3.30 16.95 5.84
N GLU A 168 2.77 16.00 6.63
CA GLU A 168 3.58 14.97 7.29
C GLU A 168 4.24 14.03 6.28
N ILE A 169 3.49 13.58 5.25
CA ILE A 169 4.03 12.75 4.18
C ILE A 169 5.13 13.49 3.41
N ASN A 170 4.88 14.74 3.02
CA ASN A 170 5.85 15.57 2.29
C ASN A 170 7.16 15.70 3.08
N ARG A 171 7.05 15.98 4.40
CA ARG A 171 8.19 16.07 5.29
C ARG A 171 8.96 14.74 5.41
N ARG A 172 8.24 13.61 5.56
CA ARG A 172 8.83 12.30 5.82
C ARG A 172 9.51 11.70 4.59
N PHE A 173 8.92 11.87 3.42
CA PHE A 173 9.38 11.22 2.18
C PHE A 173 10.07 12.16 1.20
N GLY A 174 10.11 13.47 1.49
CA GLY A 174 10.71 14.46 0.59
C GLY A 174 9.95 14.61 -0.73
N VAL A 175 8.64 14.37 -0.71
CA VAL A 175 7.74 14.51 -1.88
C VAL A 175 6.91 15.78 -1.77
N ASN A 176 6.16 16.12 -2.82
CA ASN A 176 5.31 17.30 -2.85
C ASN A 176 3.88 16.92 -3.27
N LEU A 177 3.10 16.43 -2.32
CA LEU A 177 1.69 16.12 -2.51
C LEU A 177 0.86 17.39 -2.39
N ALA A 178 0.03 17.67 -3.39
CA ALA A 178 -1.00 18.71 -3.32
C ALA A 178 -2.26 18.20 -2.63
N VAL A 179 -3.11 19.10 -2.17
CA VAL A 179 -4.43 18.78 -1.62
C VAL A 179 -5.49 19.56 -2.38
N ALA A 180 -6.58 18.92 -2.75
CA ALA A 180 -7.74 19.53 -3.37
C ALA A 180 -9.02 19.17 -2.61
N ASP A 181 -9.98 20.10 -2.58
CA ASP A 181 -11.29 19.88 -2.00
C ASP A 181 -12.18 19.06 -2.94
N GLY A 182 -12.56 17.87 -2.53
CA GLY A 182 -13.49 16.95 -3.22
C GLY A 182 -14.80 16.76 -2.45
N SER A 183 -15.18 17.70 -1.59
CA SER A 183 -16.38 17.60 -0.73
C SER A 183 -17.69 17.65 -1.52
N THR A 184 -17.71 18.26 -2.70
CA THR A 184 -18.87 18.36 -3.56
C THR A 184 -18.68 17.65 -4.90
N PRO A 185 -19.77 17.21 -5.59
CA PRO A 185 -19.67 16.68 -6.95
C PRO A 185 -19.00 17.65 -7.92
N GLN A 186 -19.27 18.95 -7.80
CA GLN A 186 -18.71 19.99 -8.66
C GLN A 186 -17.20 20.13 -8.47
N SER A 187 -16.72 20.11 -7.21
CA SER A 187 -15.28 20.18 -6.93
C SER A 187 -14.55 18.91 -7.41
N ARG A 188 -15.15 17.72 -7.26
CA ARG A 188 -14.59 16.49 -7.80
C ARG A 188 -14.53 16.50 -9.32
N ALA A 189 -15.59 16.93 -9.99
CA ALA A 189 -15.59 17.08 -11.45
C ALA A 189 -14.50 18.05 -11.93
N ALA A 190 -14.28 19.17 -11.23
CA ALA A 190 -13.21 20.10 -11.54
C ALA A 190 -11.81 19.46 -11.41
N ILE A 191 -11.56 18.68 -10.36
CA ILE A 191 -10.30 17.92 -10.17
C ILE A 191 -10.07 16.96 -11.35
N LEU A 192 -11.13 16.27 -11.79
CA LEU A 192 -11.05 15.27 -12.85
C LEU A 192 -10.70 15.86 -14.23
N THR A 193 -10.96 17.15 -14.47
CA THR A 193 -10.58 17.79 -15.76
C THR A 193 -9.08 17.79 -16.00
N GLY A 194 -8.27 17.78 -14.93
CA GLY A 194 -6.81 17.77 -14.99
C GLY A 194 -6.16 16.40 -14.79
N ALA A 195 -6.91 15.41 -14.29
CA ALA A 195 -6.37 14.12 -13.92
C ALA A 195 -6.15 13.19 -15.14
N GLU A 196 -4.98 12.58 -15.23
CA GLU A 196 -4.70 11.47 -16.15
C GLU A 196 -4.92 10.10 -15.47
N VAL A 197 -4.69 10.04 -14.17
CA VAL A 197 -4.89 8.83 -13.35
C VAL A 197 -5.76 9.16 -12.13
N VAL A 198 -6.73 8.32 -11.88
CA VAL A 198 -7.56 8.37 -10.68
C VAL A 198 -7.39 7.07 -9.90
N LEU A 199 -7.10 7.20 -8.60
CA LEU A 199 -6.97 6.10 -7.66
C LEU A 199 -8.08 6.20 -6.62
N ALA A 200 -8.95 5.20 -6.53
CA ALA A 200 -9.96 5.07 -5.48
C ALA A 200 -9.51 4.06 -4.43
N ALA A 201 -9.19 4.57 -3.25
CA ALA A 201 -8.75 3.79 -2.10
C ALA A 201 -9.61 4.10 -0.86
N ALA A 202 -10.88 4.39 -1.06
CA ALA A 202 -11.84 4.66 0.01
C ALA A 202 -12.29 3.37 0.71
N LYS A 203 -13.08 3.53 1.77
CA LYS A 203 -13.66 2.40 2.50
C LYS A 203 -14.48 1.52 1.57
N ALA A 204 -14.37 0.20 1.74
CA ALA A 204 -15.14 -0.79 1.00
C ALA A 204 -16.66 -0.48 1.02
N GLY A 205 -17.32 -0.63 -0.12
CA GLY A 205 -18.73 -0.32 -0.31
C GLY A 205 -19.09 1.17 -0.39
N VAL A 206 -18.08 2.05 -0.51
CA VAL A 206 -18.29 3.50 -0.64
C VAL A 206 -17.93 3.96 -2.04
N ARG A 207 -18.92 4.45 -2.80
CA ARG A 207 -18.68 5.12 -4.08
C ARG A 207 -18.10 6.51 -3.86
N VAL A 208 -17.02 6.82 -4.54
CA VAL A 208 -16.33 8.12 -4.48
C VAL A 208 -16.51 8.94 -5.76
N LEU A 209 -16.76 8.28 -6.89
CA LEU A 209 -17.00 8.90 -8.19
C LEU A 209 -18.15 8.22 -8.92
N ASP A 210 -19.08 9.02 -9.43
CA ASP A 210 -20.16 8.56 -10.30
C ASP A 210 -19.86 8.78 -11.79
N ALA A 211 -20.69 8.21 -12.66
CA ALA A 211 -20.54 8.30 -14.11
C ALA A 211 -20.67 9.75 -14.62
N GLY A 212 -21.48 10.58 -13.97
CA GLY A 212 -21.66 11.99 -14.34
C GLY A 212 -20.40 12.81 -14.08
N GLU A 213 -19.72 12.56 -12.95
CA GLU A 213 -18.44 13.19 -12.61
C GLU A 213 -17.34 12.79 -13.59
N LEU A 214 -17.29 11.49 -13.96
CA LEU A 214 -16.32 10.96 -14.92
C LEU A 214 -16.57 11.48 -16.36
N ALA A 215 -17.80 11.83 -16.71
CA ALA A 215 -18.14 12.31 -18.05
C ALA A 215 -17.37 13.59 -18.45
N GLY A 216 -16.95 14.41 -17.46
CA GLY A 216 -16.11 15.60 -17.66
C GLY A 216 -14.61 15.34 -17.75
N ALA A 217 -14.13 14.15 -17.42
CA ALA A 217 -12.72 13.80 -17.28
C ALA A 217 -12.03 13.54 -18.65
N GLY A 218 -11.92 14.57 -19.48
CA GLY A 218 -11.44 14.45 -20.86
C GLY A 218 -9.99 14.01 -21.03
N LYS A 219 -9.17 14.11 -19.96
CA LYS A 219 -7.76 13.69 -19.95
C LYS A 219 -7.53 12.35 -19.26
N LEU A 220 -8.57 11.75 -18.70
CA LEU A 220 -8.45 10.52 -17.92
C LEU A 220 -7.98 9.36 -18.81
N LEU A 221 -6.89 8.74 -18.42
CA LEU A 221 -6.30 7.56 -19.06
C LEU A 221 -6.62 6.29 -18.27
N ILE A 222 -6.48 6.34 -16.92
CA ILE A 222 -6.66 5.19 -16.05
C ILE A 222 -7.52 5.58 -14.83
N ALA A 223 -8.49 4.73 -14.51
CA ALA A 223 -9.24 4.74 -13.25
C ALA A 223 -9.02 3.40 -12.54
N ALA A 224 -8.33 3.40 -11.39
CA ALA A 224 -8.05 2.22 -10.59
C ALA A 224 -8.83 2.24 -9.29
N ASP A 225 -9.50 1.12 -8.96
CA ASP A 225 -10.36 0.97 -7.80
C ASP A 225 -9.99 -0.29 -7.01
N VAL A 226 -9.65 -0.12 -5.73
CA VAL A 226 -9.35 -1.25 -4.82
C VAL A 226 -10.59 -1.83 -4.14
N ASN A 227 -11.76 -1.24 -4.37
CA ASN A 227 -12.98 -1.68 -3.71
C ASN A 227 -13.60 -2.90 -4.39
N ALA A 228 -13.50 -4.05 -3.75
CA ALA A 228 -14.12 -5.30 -4.21
C ALA A 228 -15.57 -5.47 -3.73
N VAL A 229 -16.07 -4.61 -2.83
CA VAL A 229 -17.43 -4.72 -2.24
C VAL A 229 -18.37 -3.75 -2.95
N PRO A 230 -19.48 -4.22 -3.52
CA PRO A 230 -20.46 -3.33 -4.14
C PRO A 230 -21.04 -2.29 -3.18
N PRO A 231 -21.33 -1.05 -3.66
CA PRO A 231 -20.99 -0.54 -4.99
C PRO A 231 -19.48 -0.30 -5.16
N SER A 232 -18.98 -0.38 -6.41
CA SER A 232 -17.60 0.00 -6.73
C SER A 232 -17.31 1.44 -6.30
N GLY A 233 -16.06 1.74 -5.95
CA GLY A 233 -15.63 3.09 -5.58
C GLY A 233 -15.72 4.06 -6.77
N ILE A 234 -15.41 3.57 -7.98
CA ILE A 234 -15.60 4.30 -9.23
C ILE A 234 -16.68 3.63 -10.05
N GLU A 235 -17.74 4.36 -10.39
CA GLU A 235 -18.83 3.81 -11.20
C GLU A 235 -18.32 3.39 -12.59
N GLY A 236 -18.73 2.18 -13.01
CA GLY A 236 -18.34 1.60 -14.30
C GLY A 236 -17.01 0.83 -14.26
N VAL A 237 -16.21 0.92 -13.20
CA VAL A 237 -15.05 0.05 -13.03
C VAL A 237 -15.51 -1.30 -12.48
N ASP A 238 -15.43 -2.33 -13.32
CA ASP A 238 -15.70 -3.71 -12.92
C ASP A 238 -14.57 -4.26 -12.03
N ALA A 239 -14.92 -5.10 -11.06
CA ALA A 239 -13.93 -5.66 -10.13
C ALA A 239 -12.85 -6.52 -10.84
N HIS A 240 -13.17 -7.13 -11.98
CA HIS A 240 -12.25 -7.92 -12.81
C HIS A 240 -11.53 -7.08 -13.87
N ALA A 241 -11.85 -5.79 -14.03
CA ALA A 241 -11.24 -4.94 -15.03
C ALA A 241 -9.71 -4.95 -14.91
N ASN A 242 -9.03 -5.16 -16.04
CA ASN A 242 -7.56 -5.15 -16.13
C ASN A 242 -7.13 -4.35 -17.37
N GLY A 243 -7.27 -3.03 -17.28
CA GLY A 243 -7.08 -2.13 -18.40
C GLY A 243 -8.15 -2.33 -19.47
N THR A 244 -9.42 -2.51 -19.06
CA THR A 244 -10.59 -2.61 -19.93
C THR A 244 -11.18 -1.21 -20.18
N PRO A 245 -11.84 -0.97 -21.32
CA PRO A 245 -12.45 0.33 -21.60
C PRO A 245 -13.42 0.77 -20.50
N LEU A 246 -13.32 2.05 -20.11
CA LEU A 246 -14.20 2.71 -19.17
C LEU A 246 -14.88 3.90 -19.88
N GLY A 247 -16.16 3.76 -20.13
CA GLY A 247 -16.91 4.76 -20.91
C GLY A 247 -16.44 4.88 -22.36
N GLU A 248 -16.84 5.97 -23.03
CA GLU A 248 -16.61 6.14 -24.48
C GLU A 248 -15.36 6.97 -24.82
N ARG A 249 -14.72 7.59 -23.82
CA ARG A 249 -13.61 8.56 -24.05
C ARG A 249 -12.22 7.92 -24.04
N GLY A 250 -12.15 6.60 -24.03
CA GLY A 250 -10.89 5.87 -24.12
C GLY A 250 -10.14 5.71 -22.79
N ALA A 251 -10.71 6.11 -21.65
CA ALA A 251 -10.18 5.75 -20.34
C ALA A 251 -10.23 4.23 -20.13
N LEU A 252 -9.36 3.71 -19.28
CA LEU A 252 -9.30 2.28 -18.92
C LEU A 252 -9.53 2.10 -17.43
N GLY A 253 -10.32 1.07 -17.08
CA GLY A 253 -10.59 0.65 -15.70
C GLY A 253 -9.61 -0.43 -15.25
N ILE A 254 -9.19 -0.34 -13.99
CA ILE A 254 -8.45 -1.38 -13.26
C ILE A 254 -9.22 -1.66 -11.97
N GLY A 255 -9.69 -2.90 -11.83
CA GLY A 255 -10.52 -3.31 -10.72
C GLY A 255 -9.78 -4.04 -9.60
N ALA A 256 -10.48 -4.20 -8.50
CA ALA A 256 -9.94 -4.73 -7.25
C ALA A 256 -9.34 -6.14 -7.37
N LEU A 257 -9.89 -7.00 -8.22
CA LEU A 257 -9.40 -8.38 -8.37
C LEU A 257 -8.12 -8.45 -9.20
N ALA A 258 -7.95 -7.58 -10.23
CA ALA A 258 -6.70 -7.47 -10.95
C ALA A 258 -5.58 -6.99 -10.02
N ILE A 259 -5.85 -5.96 -9.19
CA ILE A 259 -4.93 -5.48 -8.17
C ILE A 259 -4.65 -6.57 -7.13
N GLY A 260 -5.70 -7.26 -6.65
CA GLY A 260 -5.62 -8.30 -5.63
C GLY A 260 -4.74 -9.48 -6.04
N ASN A 261 -4.77 -9.88 -7.31
CA ASN A 261 -3.91 -10.94 -7.84
C ASN A 261 -2.41 -10.59 -7.76
N VAL A 262 -2.06 -9.35 -8.09
CA VAL A 262 -0.67 -8.88 -7.97
C VAL A 262 -0.29 -8.72 -6.50
N LYS A 263 -1.19 -8.14 -5.67
CA LYS A 263 -1.02 -7.99 -4.22
C LYS A 263 -0.70 -9.32 -3.54
N TYR A 264 -1.51 -10.35 -3.81
CA TYR A 264 -1.33 -11.68 -3.21
C TYR A 264 0.07 -12.24 -3.50
N ARG A 265 0.49 -12.20 -4.77
CA ARG A 265 1.82 -12.66 -5.17
C ARG A 265 2.94 -11.81 -4.59
N THR A 266 2.73 -10.50 -4.45
CA THR A 266 3.70 -9.58 -3.86
C THR A 266 3.92 -9.89 -2.39
N GLU A 267 2.86 -10.01 -1.59
CA GLU A 267 2.98 -10.29 -0.16
C GLU A 267 3.60 -11.66 0.11
N SER A 268 3.12 -12.72 -0.58
CA SER A 268 3.70 -14.05 -0.51
C SER A 268 5.18 -14.04 -0.90
N GLY A 269 5.51 -13.32 -1.98
CA GLY A 269 6.89 -13.17 -2.44
C GLY A 269 7.80 -12.47 -1.43
N LEU A 270 7.32 -11.45 -0.73
CA LEU A 270 8.10 -10.77 0.32
C LEU A 270 8.34 -11.68 1.54
N PHE A 271 7.32 -12.40 2.01
CA PHE A 271 7.52 -13.40 3.07
C PHE A 271 8.51 -14.49 2.63
N LYS A 272 8.41 -14.95 1.37
CA LYS A 272 9.34 -15.93 0.82
C LYS A 272 10.77 -15.40 0.74
N GLN A 273 10.96 -14.15 0.33
CA GLN A 273 12.27 -13.50 0.37
C GLN A 273 12.86 -13.51 1.79
N MET A 274 12.05 -13.26 2.84
CA MET A 274 12.51 -13.30 4.22
C MET A 274 12.94 -14.70 4.65
N THR A 275 12.24 -15.77 4.23
CA THR A 275 12.59 -17.16 4.60
C THR A 275 13.79 -17.70 3.83
N GLU A 276 14.05 -17.22 2.62
CA GLU A 276 15.13 -17.68 1.73
C GLU A 276 16.39 -16.82 1.84
N SER A 277 16.30 -15.61 2.36
CA SER A 277 17.44 -14.70 2.46
C SER A 277 18.51 -15.21 3.42
N LYS A 278 19.76 -14.99 3.04
CA LYS A 278 20.94 -15.25 3.90
C LYS A 278 21.33 -14.05 4.77
N THR A 279 20.69 -12.91 4.54
CA THR A 279 20.89 -11.66 5.27
C THR A 279 19.56 -11.09 5.71
N PRO A 280 19.51 -10.38 6.84
CA PRO A 280 18.30 -9.71 7.30
C PRO A 280 17.76 -8.72 6.27
N LEU A 281 16.45 -8.69 6.09
CA LEU A 281 15.75 -7.79 5.19
C LEU A 281 14.93 -6.77 5.98
N ARG A 282 14.76 -5.58 5.40
CA ARG A 282 13.82 -4.57 5.90
C ARG A 282 12.88 -4.19 4.76
N LEU A 283 11.61 -4.58 4.90
CA LEU A 283 10.61 -4.54 3.84
C LEU A 283 9.45 -3.63 4.24
N ASP A 284 9.04 -2.78 3.30
CA ASP A 284 7.83 -1.97 3.37
C ASP A 284 7.23 -1.77 1.97
N PHE A 285 6.39 -0.76 1.78
CA PHE A 285 5.76 -0.47 0.50
C PHE A 285 6.76 -0.25 -0.65
N ARG A 286 8.01 0.15 -0.37
CA ARG A 286 9.04 0.38 -1.40
C ARG A 286 9.49 -0.93 -2.02
N GLN A 287 9.91 -1.90 -1.21
CA GLN A 287 10.28 -3.24 -1.69
C GLN A 287 9.07 -4.00 -2.24
N ALA A 288 7.87 -3.74 -1.65
CA ALA A 288 6.62 -4.27 -2.20
C ALA A 288 6.39 -3.76 -3.63
N PHE A 289 6.65 -2.48 -3.90
CA PHE A 289 6.49 -1.91 -5.24
C PHE A 289 7.53 -2.42 -6.24
N GLU A 290 8.79 -2.54 -5.83
CA GLU A 290 9.83 -3.15 -6.65
C GLU A 290 9.44 -4.57 -7.09
N LEU A 291 8.95 -5.40 -6.16
CA LEU A 291 8.48 -6.74 -6.48
C LEU A 291 7.20 -6.73 -7.33
N ALA A 292 6.20 -5.91 -6.98
CA ALA A 292 4.94 -5.82 -7.69
C ALA A 292 5.13 -5.46 -9.18
N ARG A 293 6.08 -4.60 -9.51
CA ARG A 293 6.46 -4.27 -10.90
C ARG A 293 6.86 -5.48 -11.73
N THR A 294 7.49 -6.47 -11.13
CA THR A 294 7.91 -7.69 -11.82
C THR A 294 6.76 -8.70 -11.97
N LEU A 295 5.70 -8.53 -11.21
CA LEU A 295 4.56 -9.44 -11.11
C LEU A 295 3.30 -8.90 -11.84
N ALA A 296 3.23 -7.63 -12.09
CA ALA A 296 2.09 -6.96 -12.73
C ALA A 296 1.84 -7.42 -14.17
#